data_a053566b2deb7d52c56f3ce5adc884c8
#
_entry.id   a053566b2deb7d52c56f3ce5adc884c8
#
_cell.length_a   1.000
_cell.length_b   1.000
_cell.length_c   1.000
_cell.angle_alpha   90.00
_cell.angle_beta   90.00
_cell.angle_gamma   90.00
#
_symmetry.space_group_name_H-M   'P 1'
#
loop_
_entity.id
_entity.type
_entity.pdbx_description
1 polymer ?
#
loop_
_entity_poly.entity_id
_entity_poly.type
_entity_poly.pdbx_seq_one_letter_code
_entity_poly.pdbx_strand_id
1 'polypeptide(L)'
;TFPDMDGTPGVDLILPDIAWLKERRNQIEAIFITHAHEDHVGALGHLWNDLGAPVYARAFTANIARRKMDEFGHSEKAITTASKWPDTIQAGPFEVGFLPISHSIPESSALVIDTPEGRLIHSGDFKLDETPVVGEPFDAELWAEVAKSGVKALICDSTNVFSTHEGRSEASLAQDIEELISNAPNMVVATTFASNVARVKTLADAGVRAGRSICLMGRAMR
;
A
#
# COMPACT_ATOMS: atom_id res chain seq x y z
N THR A 1 3.13 -4.13 -11.35
CA THR A 1 2.89 -4.93 -12.56
C THR A 1 2.04 -4.17 -13.55
N PHE A 2 2.68 -3.26 -14.30
CA PHE A 2 2.00 -2.48 -15.34
C PHE A 2 2.49 -2.94 -16.71
N PRO A 3 1.61 -2.97 -17.74
CA PRO A 3 2.07 -3.14 -19.09
C PRO A 3 2.89 -1.91 -19.52
N ASP A 4 4.03 -2.12 -20.15
CA ASP A 4 4.73 -1.06 -20.86
C ASP A 4 4.03 -0.82 -22.18
N MET A 5 3.19 0.20 -22.24
CA MET A 5 2.32 0.45 -23.40
C MET A 5 3.04 1.06 -24.59
N ASP A 6 4.17 1.74 -24.38
CA ASP A 6 4.82 2.54 -25.42
C ASP A 6 5.97 1.81 -26.15
N GLY A 7 6.59 0.82 -25.51
CA GLY A 7 7.79 0.17 -26.06
C GLY A 7 7.65 -1.31 -26.41
N THR A 8 6.60 -1.99 -25.97
CA THR A 8 6.47 -3.45 -26.04
C THR A 8 5.09 -3.90 -26.58
N PRO A 9 4.81 -3.72 -27.88
CA PRO A 9 3.55 -4.15 -28.47
C PRO A 9 3.32 -5.66 -28.25
N GLY A 10 2.12 -6.02 -27.73
CA GLY A 10 1.75 -7.41 -27.46
C GLY A 10 2.24 -7.95 -26.12
N VAL A 11 2.78 -7.11 -25.26
CA VAL A 11 3.09 -7.45 -23.87
C VAL A 11 1.98 -6.90 -22.96
N ASP A 12 1.28 -7.80 -22.27
CA ASP A 12 0.17 -7.43 -21.39
C ASP A 12 0.64 -7.11 -19.96
N LEU A 13 1.80 -7.64 -19.56
CA LEU A 13 2.29 -7.55 -18.18
C LEU A 13 3.81 -7.64 -18.13
N ILE A 14 4.43 -6.79 -17.31
CA ILE A 14 5.86 -6.85 -16.99
C ILE A 14 6.02 -7.17 -15.51
N LEU A 15 6.75 -8.23 -15.21
CA LEU A 15 7.05 -8.68 -13.85
C LEU A 15 8.54 -8.47 -13.55
N PRO A 16 8.92 -8.31 -12.28
CA PRO A 16 10.33 -8.27 -11.92
C PRO A 16 11.01 -9.62 -12.20
N ASP A 17 12.28 -9.59 -12.58
CA ASP A 17 13.10 -10.80 -12.66
C ASP A 17 13.43 -11.29 -11.25
N ILE A 18 12.89 -12.45 -10.91
CA ILE A 18 13.10 -13.11 -9.62
C ILE A 18 14.04 -14.33 -9.70
N ALA A 19 14.76 -14.50 -10.81
CA ALA A 19 15.61 -15.68 -11.02
C ALA A 19 16.56 -15.93 -9.83
N TRP A 20 17.19 -14.87 -9.33
CA TRP A 20 18.08 -14.95 -8.16
C TRP A 20 17.37 -15.42 -6.88
N LEU A 21 16.14 -14.96 -6.63
CA LEU A 21 15.33 -15.40 -5.49
C LEU A 21 14.86 -16.84 -5.66
N LYS A 22 14.45 -17.22 -6.87
CA LYS A 22 14.00 -18.58 -7.19
C LYS A 22 15.08 -19.63 -6.94
N GLU A 23 16.34 -19.35 -7.29
CA GLU A 23 17.47 -20.20 -6.98
C GLU A 23 17.69 -20.38 -5.46
N ARG A 24 17.24 -19.41 -4.66
CA ARG A 24 17.41 -19.35 -3.20
C ARG A 24 16.10 -19.47 -2.44
N ARG A 25 15.06 -20.02 -3.06
CA ARG A 25 13.74 -20.12 -2.45
C ARG A 25 13.71 -20.74 -1.05
N ASN A 26 14.60 -21.69 -0.79
CA ASN A 26 14.72 -22.34 0.51
C ASN A 26 15.37 -21.45 1.59
N GLN A 27 15.84 -20.27 1.24
CA GLN A 27 16.42 -19.26 2.13
C GLN A 27 15.46 -18.08 2.35
N ILE A 28 14.29 -18.09 1.70
CA ILE A 28 13.28 -17.03 1.87
C ILE A 28 12.43 -17.41 3.08
N GLU A 29 12.58 -16.68 4.17
CA GLU A 29 11.87 -16.92 5.42
C GLU A 29 10.40 -16.48 5.35
N ALA A 30 10.15 -15.31 4.73
CA ALA A 30 8.81 -14.75 4.59
C ALA A 30 8.75 -13.64 3.53
N ILE A 31 7.53 -13.28 3.14
CA ILE A 31 7.20 -12.13 2.30
C ILE A 31 6.32 -11.19 3.13
N PHE A 32 6.73 -9.93 3.28
CA PHE A 32 5.96 -8.90 3.98
C PHE A 32 5.46 -7.88 2.97
N ILE A 33 4.15 -7.61 2.95
CA ILE A 33 3.55 -6.66 2.02
C ILE A 33 3.11 -5.43 2.81
N THR A 34 3.72 -4.29 2.52
CA THR A 34 3.53 -3.03 3.24
C THR A 34 2.13 -2.47 3.07
N HIS A 35 1.57 -2.55 1.86
CA HIS A 35 0.24 -2.04 1.52
C HIS A 35 -0.31 -2.65 0.20
N ALA A 36 -1.57 -2.35 -0.13
CA ALA A 36 -2.31 -3.05 -1.17
C ALA A 36 -2.28 -2.38 -2.55
N HIS A 37 -1.33 -1.47 -2.84
CA HIS A 37 -1.18 -0.96 -4.20
C HIS A 37 -0.66 -2.05 -5.15
N GLU A 38 -1.00 -1.93 -6.43
CA GLU A 38 -0.76 -2.96 -7.43
C GLU A 38 0.73 -3.23 -7.67
N ASP A 39 1.59 -2.24 -7.55
CA ASP A 39 3.04 -2.36 -7.65
C ASP A 39 3.68 -3.06 -6.46
N HIS A 40 2.96 -3.19 -5.34
CA HIS A 40 3.40 -3.93 -4.15
C HIS A 40 2.76 -5.31 -4.02
N VAL A 41 1.44 -5.45 -4.29
CA VAL A 41 0.72 -6.72 -4.11
C VAL A 41 0.44 -7.45 -5.43
N GLY A 42 0.45 -6.75 -6.55
CA GLY A 42 -0.08 -7.27 -7.81
C GLY A 42 0.68 -8.45 -8.40
N ALA A 43 2.00 -8.53 -8.17
CA ALA A 43 2.80 -9.65 -8.66
C ALA A 43 2.66 -10.93 -7.82
N LEU A 44 2.01 -10.86 -6.65
CA LEU A 44 2.01 -11.97 -5.69
C LEU A 44 1.46 -13.27 -6.29
N GLY A 45 0.29 -13.21 -6.94
CA GLY A 45 -0.30 -14.40 -7.55
C GLY A 45 0.54 -15.01 -8.67
N HIS A 46 1.28 -14.19 -9.41
CA HIS A 46 2.16 -14.66 -10.47
C HIS A 46 3.44 -15.34 -9.92
N LEU A 47 4.02 -14.78 -8.85
CA LEU A 47 5.38 -15.13 -8.43
C LEU A 47 5.42 -16.04 -7.20
N TRP A 48 4.34 -16.13 -6.42
CA TRP A 48 4.35 -16.85 -5.14
C TRP A 48 4.73 -18.32 -5.28
N ASN A 49 4.28 -19.00 -6.32
CA ASN A 49 4.59 -20.41 -6.53
C ASN A 49 6.09 -20.68 -6.70
N ASP A 50 6.81 -19.72 -7.28
CA ASP A 50 8.27 -19.80 -7.43
C ASP A 50 9.01 -19.49 -6.13
N LEU A 51 8.46 -18.60 -5.29
CA LEU A 51 9.06 -18.20 -4.02
C LEU A 51 8.71 -19.14 -2.87
N GLY A 52 7.45 -19.57 -2.77
CA GLY A 52 6.96 -20.59 -1.84
C GLY A 52 7.04 -20.23 -0.35
N ALA A 53 7.21 -18.95 -0.02
CA ALA A 53 7.33 -18.46 1.34
C ALA A 53 5.97 -18.02 1.93
N PRO A 54 5.79 -18.05 3.27
CA PRO A 54 4.61 -17.48 3.92
C PRO A 54 4.55 -15.98 3.69
N VAL A 55 3.32 -15.46 3.56
CA VAL A 55 3.08 -14.05 3.28
C VAL A 55 2.37 -13.41 4.46
N TYR A 56 2.85 -12.25 4.87
CA TYR A 56 2.30 -11.46 5.96
C TYR A 56 1.90 -10.07 5.48
N ALA A 57 0.71 -9.64 5.87
CA ALA A 57 0.19 -8.32 5.56
C ALA A 57 -0.87 -7.91 6.59
N ARG A 58 -1.13 -6.62 6.74
CA ARG A 58 -2.24 -6.13 7.56
C ARG A 58 -3.59 -6.46 6.89
N ALA A 59 -4.68 -6.38 7.63
CA ALA A 59 -5.98 -6.97 7.27
C ALA A 59 -6.49 -6.55 5.89
N PHE A 60 -6.46 -5.25 5.57
CA PHE A 60 -6.89 -4.76 4.26
C PHE A 60 -6.03 -5.34 3.14
N THR A 61 -4.72 -5.23 3.28
CA THR A 61 -3.74 -5.75 2.30
C THR A 61 -3.82 -7.26 2.18
N ALA A 62 -4.00 -7.98 3.29
CA ALA A 62 -4.16 -9.43 3.29
C ALA A 62 -5.41 -9.90 2.51
N ASN A 63 -6.51 -9.15 2.59
CA ASN A 63 -7.71 -9.46 1.82
C ASN A 63 -7.48 -9.29 0.31
N ILE A 64 -6.80 -8.23 -0.12
CA ILE A 64 -6.43 -8.04 -1.52
C ILE A 64 -5.44 -9.12 -1.98
N ALA A 65 -4.43 -9.44 -1.15
CA ALA A 65 -3.46 -10.49 -1.43
C ALA A 65 -4.13 -11.86 -1.62
N ARG A 66 -5.12 -12.22 -0.78
CA ARG A 66 -5.89 -13.47 -0.94
C ARG A 66 -6.63 -13.53 -2.28
N ARG A 67 -7.26 -12.42 -2.69
CA ARG A 67 -7.90 -12.33 -4.01
C ARG A 67 -6.90 -12.56 -5.15
N LYS A 68 -5.71 -11.95 -5.06
CA LYS A 68 -4.63 -12.17 -6.03
C LYS A 68 -4.16 -13.63 -6.05
N MET A 69 -4.09 -14.28 -4.91
CA MET A 69 -3.75 -15.70 -4.83
C MET A 69 -4.84 -16.58 -5.45
N ASP A 70 -6.11 -16.32 -5.15
CA ASP A 70 -7.26 -17.07 -5.68
C ASP A 70 -7.38 -16.97 -7.21
N GLU A 71 -7.11 -15.80 -7.80
CA GLU A 71 -7.07 -15.59 -9.26
C GLU A 71 -6.11 -16.55 -9.98
N PHE A 72 -5.10 -17.08 -9.29
CA PHE A 72 -4.12 -18.04 -9.82
C PHE A 72 -4.28 -19.45 -9.22
N GLY A 73 -5.35 -19.71 -8.51
CA GLY A 73 -5.63 -21.01 -7.90
C GLY A 73 -4.69 -21.38 -6.75
N HIS A 74 -4.02 -20.40 -6.13
CA HIS A 74 -3.16 -20.62 -4.97
C HIS A 74 -3.95 -20.63 -3.68
N SER A 75 -3.41 -21.28 -2.66
CA SER A 75 -4.05 -21.36 -1.35
C SER A 75 -4.00 -20.02 -0.61
N GLU A 76 -5.15 -19.48 -0.26
CA GLU A 76 -5.26 -18.30 0.61
C GLU A 76 -4.62 -18.49 2.00
N LYS A 77 -4.43 -19.76 2.43
CA LYS A 77 -3.79 -20.09 3.71
C LYS A 77 -2.32 -19.66 3.79
N ALA A 78 -1.68 -19.37 2.65
CA ALA A 78 -0.35 -18.81 2.62
C ALA A 78 -0.29 -17.37 3.15
N ILE A 79 -1.46 -16.69 3.22
CA ILE A 79 -1.56 -15.30 3.68
C ILE A 79 -1.98 -15.27 5.15
N THR A 80 -1.10 -14.79 5.99
CA THR A 80 -1.39 -14.53 7.41
C THR A 80 -1.65 -13.06 7.62
N THR A 81 -2.79 -12.75 8.26
CA THR A 81 -3.10 -11.38 8.68
C THR A 81 -2.27 -11.01 9.90
N ALA A 82 -1.50 -9.94 9.79
CA ALA A 82 -0.65 -9.41 10.85
C ALA A 82 -1.33 -8.27 11.59
N SER A 83 -1.01 -8.14 12.88
CA SER A 83 -1.32 -6.95 13.68
C SER A 83 -0.32 -5.82 13.36
N LYS A 84 -0.65 -4.61 13.81
CA LYS A 84 0.29 -3.49 13.76
C LYS A 84 1.30 -3.55 14.90
N TRP A 85 2.39 -2.80 14.76
CA TRP A 85 3.32 -2.53 15.84
C TRP A 85 2.58 -2.15 17.14
N PRO A 86 3.00 -2.67 18.34
CA PRO A 86 4.27 -3.33 18.61
C PRO A 86 4.29 -4.84 18.38
N ASP A 87 3.23 -5.47 17.87
CA ASP A 87 3.26 -6.89 17.56
C ASP A 87 4.27 -7.17 16.44
N THR A 88 5.03 -8.26 16.59
CA THR A 88 6.08 -8.66 15.66
C THR A 88 5.90 -10.10 15.19
N ILE A 89 6.55 -10.44 14.09
CA ILE A 89 6.53 -11.76 13.47
C ILE A 89 7.97 -12.22 13.35
N GLN A 90 8.23 -13.42 13.85
CA GLN A 90 9.53 -14.06 13.68
C GLN A 90 9.62 -14.70 12.29
N ALA A 91 10.62 -14.32 11.52
CA ALA A 91 10.95 -14.86 10.20
C ALA A 91 12.45 -15.21 10.13
N GLY A 92 12.78 -16.45 10.42
CA GLY A 92 14.18 -16.87 10.57
C GLY A 92 14.90 -16.05 11.66
N PRO A 93 16.03 -15.41 11.34
CA PRO A 93 16.76 -14.54 12.28
C PRO A 93 16.17 -13.14 12.43
N PHE A 94 15.08 -12.82 11.72
CA PHE A 94 14.47 -11.50 11.67
C PHE A 94 13.22 -11.44 12.55
N GLU A 95 13.02 -10.32 13.20
CA GLU A 95 11.77 -9.98 13.88
C GLU A 95 11.17 -8.74 13.21
N VAL A 96 9.96 -8.89 12.63
CA VAL A 96 9.39 -7.87 11.74
C VAL A 96 8.04 -7.39 12.27
N GLY A 97 7.89 -6.08 12.43
CA GLY A 97 6.66 -5.43 12.84
C GLY A 97 6.13 -4.45 11.79
N PHE A 98 4.81 -4.33 11.69
CA PHE A 98 4.13 -3.40 10.79
C PHE A 98 3.87 -2.07 11.51
N LEU A 99 4.73 -1.07 11.26
CA LEU A 99 4.60 0.27 11.84
C LEU A 99 3.63 1.11 10.99
N PRO A 100 2.51 1.58 11.55
CA PRO A 100 1.57 2.39 10.78
C PRO A 100 2.19 3.64 10.18
N ILE A 101 1.83 3.90 8.92
CA ILE A 101 2.17 5.13 8.21
C ILE A 101 1.02 5.53 7.30
N SER A 102 0.75 6.82 7.18
CA SER A 102 -0.31 7.29 6.30
C SER A 102 0.06 7.19 4.82
N HIS A 103 -0.93 6.85 4.02
CA HIS A 103 -0.85 6.79 2.55
C HIS A 103 -2.27 6.94 1.96
N SER A 104 -2.41 6.76 0.64
CA SER A 104 -3.71 6.89 -0.06
C SER A 104 -4.62 5.65 0.06
N ILE A 105 -4.18 4.62 0.77
CA ILE A 105 -4.88 3.35 0.95
C ILE A 105 -4.86 2.93 2.43
N PRO A 106 -5.91 2.21 2.93
CA PRO A 106 -5.96 1.81 4.33
C PRO A 106 -4.82 0.90 4.76
N GLU A 107 -4.44 1.03 6.04
CA GLU A 107 -3.49 0.14 6.73
C GLU A 107 -2.09 0.06 6.10
N SER A 108 -1.66 1.11 5.35
CA SER A 108 -0.27 1.20 4.93
C SER A 108 0.68 1.13 6.11
N SER A 109 1.78 0.44 5.93
CA SER A 109 2.75 0.25 7.01
C SER A 109 4.17 0.30 6.48
N ALA A 110 5.04 0.92 7.26
CA ALA A 110 6.45 0.64 7.21
C ALA A 110 6.76 -0.69 7.90
N LEU A 111 7.92 -1.26 7.64
CA LEU A 111 8.40 -2.45 8.32
C LEU A 111 9.56 -2.08 9.26
N VAL A 112 9.40 -2.40 10.53
CA VAL A 112 10.50 -2.40 11.50
C VAL A 112 11.10 -3.79 11.47
N ILE A 113 12.36 -3.91 11.10
CA ILE A 113 13.04 -5.18 10.90
C ILE A 113 14.22 -5.25 11.86
N ASP A 114 14.04 -6.00 12.93
CA ASP A 114 15.12 -6.28 13.87
C ASP A 114 15.93 -7.49 13.40
N THR A 115 17.23 -7.30 13.33
CA THR A 115 18.20 -8.31 12.89
C THR A 115 19.27 -8.49 13.96
N PRO A 116 20.07 -9.58 13.95
CA PRO A 116 21.23 -9.71 14.81
C PRO A 116 22.23 -8.54 14.72
N GLU A 117 22.27 -7.86 13.58
CA GLU A 117 23.18 -6.73 13.31
C GLU A 117 22.57 -5.36 13.65
N GLY A 118 21.28 -5.31 14.01
CA GLY A 118 20.57 -4.09 14.42
C GLY A 118 19.29 -3.87 13.61
N ARG A 119 18.60 -2.77 13.96
CA ARG A 119 17.30 -2.41 13.39
C ARG A 119 17.42 -1.74 12.02
N LEU A 120 16.61 -2.20 11.09
CA LEU A 120 16.36 -1.55 9.80
C LEU A 120 14.91 -1.05 9.79
N ILE A 121 14.64 0.01 9.03
CA ILE A 121 13.27 0.44 8.73
C ILE A 121 13.12 0.52 7.22
N HIS A 122 12.08 -0.13 6.69
CA HIS A 122 11.64 0.03 5.31
C HIS A 122 10.34 0.84 5.32
N SER A 123 10.34 2.04 4.74
CA SER A 123 9.19 2.95 4.84
C SER A 123 7.91 2.42 4.17
N GLY A 124 8.03 1.56 3.16
CA GLY A 124 6.96 1.41 2.18
C GLY A 124 6.72 2.75 1.47
N ASP A 125 5.60 2.87 0.78
CA ASP A 125 5.15 4.15 0.24
C ASP A 125 4.45 4.94 1.33
N PHE A 126 4.70 6.23 1.40
CA PHE A 126 4.18 7.03 2.49
C PHE A 126 3.83 8.46 2.10
N LYS A 127 3.00 9.04 2.95
CA LYS A 127 2.75 10.46 3.06
C LYS A 127 2.70 10.80 4.54
N LEU A 128 3.39 11.85 4.97
CA LEU A 128 3.36 12.29 6.36
C LEU A 128 2.10 13.12 6.60
N ASP A 129 0.95 12.46 6.62
CA ASP A 129 -0.37 13.08 6.80
C ASP A 129 -0.92 12.75 8.19
N GLU A 130 -1.06 13.77 9.02
CA GLU A 130 -1.61 13.64 10.37
C GLU A 130 -3.15 13.60 10.39
N THR A 131 -3.79 13.94 9.26
CA THR A 131 -5.25 13.98 9.12
C THR A 131 -5.71 13.24 7.84
N PRO A 132 -5.34 11.97 7.65
CA PRO A 132 -5.73 11.21 6.47
C PRO A 132 -7.24 10.96 6.46
N VAL A 133 -7.84 10.83 5.27
CA VAL A 133 -9.26 10.48 5.10
C VAL A 133 -9.51 9.00 5.34
N VAL A 134 -8.50 8.18 5.09
CA VAL A 134 -8.53 6.71 5.32
C VAL A 134 -7.20 6.26 5.92
N GLY A 135 -7.25 5.18 6.68
CA GLY A 135 -6.07 4.60 7.34
C GLY A 135 -5.72 5.32 8.64
N GLU A 136 -4.55 4.99 9.16
CA GLU A 136 -4.03 5.61 10.37
C GLU A 136 -3.27 6.90 10.03
N PRO A 137 -3.35 7.93 10.89
CA PRO A 137 -2.52 9.12 10.74
C PRO A 137 -1.03 8.81 10.95
N PHE A 138 -0.18 9.66 10.39
CA PHE A 138 1.23 9.64 10.75
C PHE A 138 1.39 10.08 12.22
N ASP A 139 2.06 9.24 12.99
CA ASP A 139 2.32 9.46 14.42
C ASP A 139 3.83 9.62 14.64
N ALA A 140 4.28 10.88 14.69
CA ALA A 140 5.70 11.22 14.84
C ALA A 140 6.27 10.74 16.20
N GLU A 141 5.46 10.69 17.26
CA GLU A 141 5.91 10.25 18.57
C GLU A 141 6.17 8.75 18.58
N LEU A 142 5.28 7.96 17.98
CA LEU A 142 5.45 6.51 17.80
C LEU A 142 6.71 6.20 16.98
N TRP A 143 6.93 6.93 15.88
CA TRP A 143 8.12 6.77 15.05
C TRP A 143 9.40 7.13 15.79
N ALA A 144 9.40 8.22 16.55
CA ALA A 144 10.52 8.61 17.40
C ALA A 144 10.82 7.55 18.49
N GLU A 145 9.78 6.96 19.08
CA GLU A 145 9.93 5.87 20.06
C GLU A 145 10.59 4.64 19.43
N VAL A 146 10.12 4.22 18.26
CA VAL A 146 10.71 3.10 17.51
C VAL A 146 12.18 3.35 17.17
N ALA A 147 12.56 4.60 16.91
CA ALA A 147 13.92 4.97 16.56
C ALA A 147 14.86 5.09 17.77
N LYS A 148 14.37 5.16 19.01
CA LYS A 148 15.20 5.36 20.23
C LYS A 148 16.26 4.27 20.42
N SER A 149 15.98 3.04 20.03
CA SER A 149 16.94 1.94 20.12
C SER A 149 18.07 2.01 19.10
N GLY A 150 18.05 3.01 18.24
CA GLY A 150 18.95 3.18 17.11
C GLY A 150 18.46 2.44 15.86
N VAL A 151 18.62 3.10 14.71
CA VAL A 151 18.29 2.54 13.39
C VAL A 151 19.55 2.52 12.55
N LYS A 152 19.96 1.34 12.11
CA LYS A 152 21.18 1.18 11.28
C LYS A 152 21.00 1.65 9.85
N ALA A 153 19.80 1.42 9.28
CA ALA A 153 19.48 1.88 7.93
C ALA A 153 17.99 2.16 7.79
N LEU A 154 17.68 3.15 6.97
CA LEU A 154 16.35 3.46 6.48
C LEU A 154 16.32 3.21 4.98
N ILE A 155 15.44 2.31 4.53
CA ILE A 155 15.10 2.12 3.13
C ILE A 155 13.84 2.94 2.90
N CYS A 156 13.99 4.05 2.17
CA CYS A 156 12.98 5.10 2.10
C CYS A 156 12.42 5.27 0.70
N ASP A 157 11.10 5.37 0.58
CA ASP A 157 10.44 5.84 -0.63
C ASP A 157 11.01 7.22 -1.02
N SER A 158 11.38 7.36 -2.26
CA SER A 158 11.99 8.55 -2.81
C SER A 158 11.27 9.09 -4.06
N THR A 159 10.05 8.64 -4.31
CA THR A 159 9.25 9.00 -5.49
C THR A 159 9.14 10.52 -5.66
N ASN A 160 8.96 11.24 -4.58
CA ASN A 160 8.81 12.70 -4.59
C ASN A 160 10.06 13.47 -4.12
N VAL A 161 11.24 12.85 -4.13
CA VAL A 161 12.49 13.45 -3.60
C VAL A 161 12.87 14.77 -4.29
N PHE A 162 12.48 14.96 -5.55
CA PHE A 162 12.71 16.19 -6.30
C PHE A 162 11.55 17.20 -6.24
N SER A 163 10.46 16.87 -5.55
CA SER A 163 9.34 17.80 -5.39
C SER A 163 9.72 18.93 -4.44
N THR A 164 9.51 20.16 -4.88
CA THR A 164 9.68 21.35 -4.04
C THR A 164 8.39 21.73 -3.29
N HIS A 165 7.32 20.98 -3.49
CA HIS A 165 6.01 21.24 -2.89
C HIS A 165 5.72 20.21 -1.81
N GLU A 166 5.25 20.68 -0.67
CA GLU A 166 4.68 19.81 0.36
C GLU A 166 3.38 19.17 -0.16
N GLY A 167 3.21 17.88 0.11
CA GLY A 167 1.98 17.18 -0.22
C GLY A 167 0.82 17.68 0.63
N ARG A 168 -0.29 18.11 0.01
CA ARG A 168 -1.53 18.48 0.74
C ARG A 168 -2.14 17.23 1.40
N SER A 169 -2.66 17.37 2.63
CA SER A 169 -3.52 16.35 3.22
C SER A 169 -4.77 16.13 2.33
N GLU A 170 -5.21 14.89 2.20
CA GLU A 170 -6.45 14.59 1.47
C GLU A 170 -7.66 15.27 2.09
N ALA A 171 -7.69 15.39 3.42
CA ALA A 171 -8.75 16.10 4.13
C ALA A 171 -8.88 17.57 3.70
N SER A 172 -7.76 18.21 3.31
CA SER A 172 -7.77 19.62 2.87
C SER A 172 -8.45 19.84 1.51
N LEU A 173 -8.77 18.79 0.77
CA LEU A 173 -9.39 18.88 -0.55
C LEU A 173 -10.92 18.78 -0.49
N ALA A 174 -11.47 18.35 0.63
CA ALA A 174 -12.89 18.01 0.75
C ALA A 174 -13.81 19.20 0.42
N GLN A 175 -13.49 20.39 0.91
CA GLN A 175 -14.28 21.60 0.68
C GLN A 175 -14.18 22.06 -0.79
N ASP A 176 -12.97 22.11 -1.34
CA ASP A 176 -12.74 22.54 -2.74
C ASP A 176 -13.55 21.63 -3.70
N ILE A 177 -13.52 20.31 -3.45
CA ILE A 177 -14.25 19.33 -4.26
C ILE A 177 -15.76 19.49 -4.11
N GLU A 178 -16.25 19.71 -2.89
CA GLU A 178 -17.67 19.93 -2.62
C GLU A 178 -18.20 21.18 -3.33
N GLU A 179 -17.45 22.29 -3.29
CA GLU A 179 -17.79 23.54 -3.99
C GLU A 179 -17.86 23.35 -5.50
N LEU A 180 -16.88 22.61 -6.09
CA LEU A 180 -16.88 22.31 -7.51
C LEU A 180 -18.12 21.49 -7.91
N ILE A 181 -18.47 20.47 -7.13
CA ILE A 181 -19.62 19.59 -7.40
C ILE A 181 -20.94 20.36 -7.22
N SER A 182 -21.05 21.19 -6.17
CA SER A 182 -22.26 21.93 -5.85
C SER A 182 -22.57 23.00 -6.92
N ASN A 183 -21.54 23.65 -7.42
CA ASN A 183 -21.67 24.71 -8.44
C ASN A 183 -21.86 24.19 -9.87
N ALA A 184 -21.67 22.87 -10.09
CA ALA A 184 -21.84 22.28 -11.41
C ALA A 184 -23.32 22.20 -11.78
N PRO A 185 -23.76 22.80 -12.93
CA PRO A 185 -25.17 22.82 -13.32
C PRO A 185 -25.71 21.46 -13.78
N ASN A 186 -24.86 20.56 -14.16
CA ASN A 186 -25.21 19.26 -14.74
C ASN A 186 -24.48 18.11 -14.02
N MET A 187 -24.47 16.93 -14.65
CA MET A 187 -23.74 15.74 -14.17
C MET A 187 -22.24 16.04 -14.06
N VAL A 188 -21.65 15.63 -12.95
CA VAL A 188 -20.21 15.69 -12.71
C VAL A 188 -19.61 14.31 -12.96
N VAL A 189 -18.55 14.26 -13.74
CA VAL A 189 -17.75 13.07 -13.96
C VAL A 189 -16.35 13.31 -13.38
N ALA A 190 -15.93 12.47 -12.43
CA ALA A 190 -14.62 12.53 -11.84
C ALA A 190 -13.81 11.28 -12.21
N THR A 191 -12.54 11.47 -12.54
CA THR A 191 -11.59 10.39 -12.77
C THR A 191 -10.53 10.39 -11.68
N THR A 192 -10.19 9.20 -11.17
CA THR A 192 -9.14 9.03 -10.16
C THR A 192 -8.56 7.63 -10.27
N PHE A 193 -7.40 7.42 -9.68
CA PHE A 193 -6.89 6.07 -9.50
C PHE A 193 -7.81 5.29 -8.54
N ALA A 194 -8.28 4.12 -8.96
CA ALA A 194 -9.11 3.26 -8.13
C ALA A 194 -8.42 2.84 -6.82
N SER A 195 -7.11 2.73 -6.85
CA SER A 195 -6.25 2.41 -5.71
C SER A 195 -6.11 3.56 -4.70
N ASN A 196 -6.44 4.81 -5.10
CA ASN A 196 -6.50 5.94 -4.16
C ASN A 196 -7.85 5.96 -3.45
N VAL A 197 -8.01 5.06 -2.47
CA VAL A 197 -9.25 4.90 -1.69
C VAL A 197 -9.62 6.19 -0.96
N ALA A 198 -8.64 6.95 -0.49
CA ALA A 198 -8.85 8.25 0.14
C ALA A 198 -9.57 9.22 -0.80
N ARG A 199 -9.09 9.37 -2.04
CA ARG A 199 -9.67 10.24 -3.05
C ARG A 199 -11.07 9.79 -3.47
N VAL A 200 -11.28 8.48 -3.66
CA VAL A 200 -12.60 7.93 -3.98
C VAL A 200 -13.60 8.27 -2.87
N LYS A 201 -13.20 8.11 -1.60
CA LYS A 201 -14.04 8.48 -0.45
C LYS A 201 -14.31 9.99 -0.42
N THR A 202 -13.31 10.85 -0.59
CA THR A 202 -13.46 12.30 -0.59
C THR A 202 -14.44 12.77 -1.68
N LEU A 203 -14.33 12.22 -2.89
CA LEU A 203 -15.25 12.53 -4.00
C LEU A 203 -16.68 12.06 -3.71
N ALA A 204 -16.85 10.86 -3.17
CA ALA A 204 -18.16 10.31 -2.85
C ALA A 204 -18.84 11.12 -1.73
N ASP A 205 -18.13 11.39 -0.64
CA ASP A 205 -18.65 12.16 0.50
C ASP A 205 -19.02 13.59 0.07
N ALA A 206 -18.19 14.25 -0.72
CA ALA A 206 -18.48 15.59 -1.26
C ALA A 206 -19.71 15.60 -2.18
N GLY A 207 -19.85 14.58 -3.04
CA GLY A 207 -21.03 14.43 -3.88
C GLY A 207 -22.31 14.25 -3.09
N VAL A 208 -22.28 13.43 -2.04
CA VAL A 208 -23.43 13.23 -1.13
C VAL A 208 -23.80 14.54 -0.42
N ARG A 209 -22.81 15.28 0.12
CA ARG A 209 -23.06 16.59 0.74
C ARG A 209 -23.62 17.64 -0.23
N ALA A 210 -23.20 17.58 -1.50
CA ALA A 210 -23.76 18.39 -2.57
C ALA A 210 -25.15 17.92 -3.07
N GLY A 211 -25.77 16.93 -2.43
CA GLY A 211 -27.09 16.40 -2.79
C GLY A 211 -27.12 15.58 -4.09
N ARG A 212 -25.96 15.02 -4.51
CA ARG A 212 -25.84 14.22 -5.72
C ARG A 212 -25.90 12.72 -5.42
N SER A 213 -26.48 11.96 -6.36
CA SER A 213 -26.36 10.50 -6.36
C SER A 213 -24.99 10.08 -6.87
N ILE A 214 -24.37 9.11 -6.21
CA ILE A 214 -23.03 8.62 -6.55
C ILE A 214 -23.15 7.32 -7.36
N CYS A 215 -22.42 7.25 -8.46
CA CYS A 215 -22.25 6.03 -9.25
C CYS A 215 -20.77 5.73 -9.42
N LEU A 216 -20.30 4.61 -8.89
CA LEU A 216 -18.93 4.12 -9.10
C LEU A 216 -18.89 3.24 -10.33
N MET A 217 -18.06 3.62 -11.30
CA MET A 217 -17.88 2.89 -12.55
C MET A 217 -16.45 2.38 -12.66
N GLY A 218 -16.32 1.12 -13.06
CA GLY A 218 -15.04 0.46 -13.22
C GLY A 218 -14.90 -0.75 -12.30
N ARG A 219 -14.34 -1.85 -12.84
CA ARG A 219 -14.20 -3.11 -12.12
C ARG A 219 -13.32 -2.97 -10.87
N ALA A 220 -12.29 -2.13 -10.93
CA ALA A 220 -11.36 -1.91 -9.83
C ALA A 220 -11.92 -1.04 -8.67
N MET A 221 -13.11 -0.45 -8.86
CA MET A 221 -13.78 0.38 -7.84
C MET A 221 -14.92 -0.35 -7.10
N ARG A 222 -15.06 -1.67 -7.32
CA ARG A 222 -16.13 -2.50 -6.73
C ARG A 222 -15.62 -3.48 -5.69
#